data_4f2b1157cf1f9271b986ea421a1c9aa6
#
_entry.id   4f2b1157cf1f9271b986ea421a1c9aa6
#
_cell.length_a   1.000
_cell.length_b   1.000
_cell.length_c   1.000
_cell.angle_alpha   90.00
_cell.angle_beta   90.00
_cell.angle_gamma   90.00
#
_symmetry.space_group_name_H-M   'P 1'
#
loop_
_entity.id
_entity.type
_entity.pdbx_description
1 polymer ?
#
loop_
_entity_poly.entity_id
_entity_poly.type
_entity_poly.pdbx_seq_one_letter_code
_entity_poly.pdbx_strand_id
1 'polypeptide(L)'
;MYWESWKTNTGQRLALKAGADRNPFTLSGQFSVKELAIPSPQEVVDARISPTSSLDLLSRLEVGKLLDTSRGELYPLFRNSSLAVLNNGDYLDDGRELLKRFQSFDIRVIQEERGIKLDLRNAPASAFVDGKIIKGINEHLFAVLRDIVYTDNSINNTPRFDLASSDGITNAVFHILRNAGIMRPHTKPRLAVCWGGHSIVPDEYDYSKEVGYQLGLRGLDICTGCGPGAMKGPMKGATIGHAKQRVYNGQYLGITEPGIIVSESPNPIVNELVIMPDIEKRLEAFVRVGHAVIVFPGGVGTAEEILYLLAILLDPENSRIPLPLIFTGPADAAGYFERIDRFITDTLGPATRQLYRTIIDDPEAVARKVVEGIEEVYQFRLKTDDAFYFNWMLNVSLDLQLPFAPSHENMRSLNLHKRQPPHLLAANLRRGFSGIVAGNVKDAGIRTIEEKGVFELSGDATIMRPLDELLTSFVEQRRMKLPTTTYNPCYRLIAENNGPA
;
A
#
# COMPACT_ATOMS: atom_id res chain seq x y z
N MET A 1 -14.67 0.55 53.62
CA MET A 1 -13.68 -0.11 54.47
C MET A 1 -12.85 -0.97 53.50
N TYR A 2 -11.74 -0.62 53.23
CA TYR A 2 -10.43 -0.23 53.52
C TYR A 2 -9.77 0.55 52.38
N TRP A 3 -9.49 1.81 52.65
CA TRP A 3 -8.53 2.65 51.97
C TRP A 3 -7.47 2.99 53.00
N GLU A 4 -6.19 2.73 52.74
CA GLU A 4 -5.00 3.37 53.32
C GLU A 4 -3.82 2.87 52.55
N SER A 5 -3.13 3.69 51.89
CA SER A 5 -2.13 4.72 52.12
C SER A 5 -0.71 4.17 51.94
N TRP A 6 -0.04 4.71 50.90
CA TRP A 6 1.41 4.79 50.90
C TRP A 6 1.83 6.22 50.56
N LYS A 7 2.22 6.92 51.63
CA LYS A 7 2.94 8.20 51.55
C LYS A 7 4.39 7.99 51.91
N THR A 8 5.26 8.70 51.15
CA THR A 8 6.50 9.39 51.51
C THR A 8 7.73 8.60 51.92
N ASN A 9 8.85 8.87 51.29
CA ASN A 9 9.97 9.72 51.74
C ASN A 9 11.11 9.72 50.75
N THR A 10 11.68 10.73 50.53
CA THR A 10 12.71 11.77 50.73
C THR A 10 13.56 11.92 49.51
N GLY A 11 13.65 13.00 48.97
CA GLY A 11 14.41 14.21 48.99
C GLY A 11 15.94 14.07 48.98
N GLN A 12 16.57 14.26 47.81
CA GLN A 12 17.92 14.82 47.73
C GLN A 12 18.11 15.63 46.44
N ARG A 13 18.24 16.95 46.60
CA ARG A 13 18.74 17.87 45.59
C ARG A 13 20.25 17.68 45.45
N LEU A 14 20.73 17.47 44.25
CA LEU A 14 22.13 17.68 43.90
C LEU A 14 22.22 18.80 42.87
N ALA A 15 22.88 19.87 43.34
CA ALA A 15 23.22 21.04 42.55
C ALA A 15 24.32 20.68 41.52
N LEU A 16 24.12 21.00 40.24
CA LEU A 16 25.17 21.00 39.24
C LEU A 16 25.64 22.41 38.97
N LYS A 17 26.94 22.63 39.18
CA LYS A 17 27.67 23.82 38.88
C LYS A 17 27.86 23.95 37.36
N ALA A 18 27.68 25.20 36.89
CA ALA A 18 28.05 25.63 35.56
C ALA A 18 29.59 25.60 35.38
N GLY A 19 30.01 25.08 34.25
CA GLY A 19 31.36 25.19 33.74
C GLY A 19 31.32 25.30 32.23
N ALA A 20 31.84 26.41 31.73
CA ALA A 20 31.83 26.84 30.34
C ALA A 20 32.90 26.12 29.48
N ASP A 21 32.71 26.26 28.18
CA ASP A 21 33.64 26.09 27.06
C ASP A 21 34.05 24.66 26.63
N ARG A 22 33.55 24.28 25.46
CA ARG A 22 34.35 24.04 24.21
C ARG A 22 33.49 23.36 23.12
N ASN A 23 33.24 24.14 22.04
CA ASN A 23 33.02 23.55 20.71
C ASN A 23 34.38 23.06 20.18
N PRO A 24 34.52 21.97 19.42
CA PRO A 24 34.20 21.98 17.99
C PRO A 24 33.60 20.69 17.47
N PHE A 25 32.75 20.83 16.49
CA PHE A 25 32.30 19.79 15.56
C PHE A 25 33.48 19.13 14.85
N THR A 26 33.65 17.84 15.07
CA THR A 26 34.25 16.90 14.14
C THR A 26 33.38 15.64 14.08
N LEU A 27 32.51 15.61 13.07
CA LEU A 27 31.81 14.40 12.66
C LEU A 27 32.81 13.51 11.86
N SER A 28 33.49 12.61 12.53
CA SER A 28 34.11 11.43 11.95
C SER A 28 33.37 10.19 12.43
N GLY A 29 32.13 10.03 11.94
CA GLY A 29 31.40 8.79 12.05
C GLY A 29 31.69 7.95 10.82
N GLN A 30 32.64 7.01 10.94
CA GLN A 30 32.74 5.89 9.99
C GLN A 30 31.45 5.10 10.04
N PHE A 31 30.59 5.29 9.04
CA PHE A 31 29.50 4.35 8.78
C PHE A 31 30.14 3.08 8.19
N SER A 32 30.29 2.07 9.04
CA SER A 32 30.61 0.71 8.64
C SER A 32 29.47 0.22 7.74
N VAL A 33 29.80 -0.05 6.48
CA VAL A 33 28.96 -0.86 5.60
C VAL A 33 28.91 -2.24 6.26
N LYS A 34 27.78 -2.57 6.90
CA LYS A 34 27.54 -3.93 7.39
C LYS A 34 27.56 -4.84 6.15
N GLU A 35 28.60 -5.65 6.02
CA GLU A 35 28.58 -6.81 5.13
C GLU A 35 27.28 -7.59 5.40
N LEU A 36 26.57 -7.94 4.34
CA LEU A 36 25.35 -8.76 4.39
C LEU A 36 25.72 -10.13 4.97
N ALA A 37 25.61 -10.27 6.28
CA ALA A 37 25.89 -11.51 6.98
C ALA A 37 24.77 -12.53 6.67
N ILE A 38 25.17 -13.76 6.36
CA ILE A 38 24.24 -14.90 6.36
C ILE A 38 23.61 -14.96 7.76
N PRO A 39 22.26 -15.13 7.87
CA PRO A 39 21.60 -15.17 9.17
C PRO A 39 22.25 -16.18 10.10
N SER A 40 22.46 -15.80 11.37
CA SER A 40 22.94 -16.75 12.37
C SER A 40 21.88 -17.85 12.60
N PRO A 41 22.26 -19.04 13.10
CA PRO A 41 21.31 -20.09 13.41
C PRO A 41 20.21 -19.69 14.41
N GLN A 42 20.37 -18.58 15.14
CA GLN A 42 19.37 -18.00 16.03
C GLN A 42 18.36 -17.07 15.32
N GLU A 43 18.62 -16.71 14.06
CA GLU A 43 17.76 -15.84 13.26
C GLU A 43 16.78 -16.59 12.37
N VAL A 44 16.94 -17.91 12.24
CA VAL A 44 16.09 -18.76 11.40
C VAL A 44 15.56 -19.96 12.16
N VAL A 45 14.41 -20.46 11.73
CA VAL A 45 13.73 -21.62 12.33
C VAL A 45 13.09 -22.48 11.24
N ASP A 46 13.08 -23.80 11.48
CA ASP A 46 12.29 -24.76 10.69
C ASP A 46 10.96 -24.99 11.39
N ALA A 47 9.87 -24.98 10.64
CA ALA A 47 8.55 -25.20 11.20
C ALA A 47 7.60 -25.85 10.20
N ARG A 48 6.63 -26.60 10.74
CA ARG A 48 5.50 -27.11 9.95
C ARG A 48 4.22 -26.53 10.50
N ILE A 49 3.46 -25.83 9.65
CA ILE A 49 2.27 -25.08 10.04
C ILE A 49 1.02 -25.59 9.33
N SER A 50 -0.09 -25.55 10.05
CA SER A 50 -1.41 -25.92 9.54
C SER A 50 -2.12 -24.73 8.90
N PRO A 51 -2.96 -24.97 7.88
CA PRO A 51 -3.74 -23.94 7.24
C PRO A 51 -4.76 -23.30 8.17
N THR A 52 -5.25 -22.14 7.72
CA THR A 52 -6.30 -21.36 8.35
C THR A 52 -7.36 -20.98 7.32
N SER A 53 -8.52 -20.55 7.78
CA SER A 53 -9.63 -20.08 6.94
C SER A 53 -10.10 -21.15 5.93
N SER A 54 -10.39 -20.75 4.69
CA SER A 54 -10.91 -21.66 3.64
C SER A 54 -9.94 -22.79 3.28
N LEU A 55 -8.65 -22.62 3.51
CA LEU A 55 -7.64 -23.65 3.23
C LEU A 55 -7.57 -24.76 4.29
N ASP A 56 -8.29 -24.62 5.41
CA ASP A 56 -8.47 -25.71 6.39
C ASP A 56 -9.43 -26.81 5.89
N LEU A 57 -10.32 -26.46 4.94
CA LEU A 57 -11.28 -27.36 4.33
C LEU A 57 -11.08 -27.42 2.81
N LEU A 58 -10.32 -28.40 2.35
CA LEU A 58 -9.98 -28.58 0.94
C LEU A 58 -10.47 -29.91 0.39
N SER A 59 -10.94 -29.89 -0.85
CA SER A 59 -11.17 -31.11 -1.64
C SER A 59 -9.84 -31.67 -2.16
N ARG A 60 -9.82 -32.96 -2.54
CA ARG A 60 -8.64 -33.59 -3.16
C ARG A 60 -8.17 -32.89 -4.44
N LEU A 61 -9.12 -32.32 -5.21
CA LEU A 61 -8.81 -31.60 -6.43
C LEU A 61 -8.08 -30.28 -6.11
N GLU A 62 -8.54 -29.53 -5.10
CA GLU A 62 -7.91 -28.31 -4.64
C GLU A 62 -6.52 -28.57 -4.08
N VAL A 63 -6.36 -29.62 -3.28
CA VAL A 63 -5.03 -30.06 -2.79
C VAL A 63 -4.07 -30.35 -3.95
N GLY A 64 -4.51 -31.07 -4.98
CA GLY A 64 -3.72 -31.34 -6.19
C GLY A 64 -3.26 -30.04 -6.87
N LYS A 65 -4.17 -29.11 -7.10
CA LYS A 65 -3.87 -27.80 -7.70
C LYS A 65 -2.88 -26.98 -6.87
N LEU A 66 -3.04 -26.96 -5.54
CA LEU A 66 -2.11 -26.29 -4.64
C LEU A 66 -0.68 -26.87 -4.72
N LEU A 67 -0.57 -28.18 -4.78
CA LEU A 67 0.71 -28.86 -4.90
C LEU A 67 1.42 -28.57 -6.23
N ASP A 68 0.68 -28.64 -7.33
CA ASP A 68 1.21 -28.38 -8.68
C ASP A 68 1.67 -26.91 -8.80
N THR A 69 0.83 -25.97 -8.38
CA THR A 69 1.13 -24.53 -8.46
C THR A 69 2.31 -24.15 -7.57
N SER A 70 2.43 -24.72 -6.38
CA SER A 70 3.51 -24.41 -5.42
C SER A 70 4.89 -24.99 -5.79
N ARG A 71 4.99 -25.83 -6.83
CA ARG A 71 6.26 -26.45 -7.28
C ARG A 71 6.70 -26.01 -8.67
N GLY A 72 5.83 -25.34 -9.42
CA GLY A 72 6.05 -24.91 -10.80
C GLY A 72 6.63 -23.50 -10.92
N GLU A 73 6.27 -22.82 -12.01
CA GLU A 73 6.72 -21.48 -12.36
C GLU A 73 6.32 -20.41 -11.33
N LEU A 74 5.25 -20.64 -10.55
CA LEU A 74 4.79 -19.75 -9.49
C LEU A 74 5.57 -19.87 -8.19
N TYR A 75 6.46 -20.86 -8.04
CA TYR A 75 7.21 -21.06 -6.81
C TYR A 75 8.03 -19.82 -6.37
N PRO A 76 8.79 -19.13 -7.26
CA PRO A 76 9.51 -17.93 -6.86
C PRO A 76 8.60 -16.84 -6.33
N LEU A 77 7.43 -16.63 -6.94
CA LEU A 77 6.42 -15.68 -6.52
C LEU A 77 5.87 -16.03 -5.14
N PHE A 78 5.46 -17.27 -4.95
CA PHE A 78 4.96 -17.80 -3.68
C PHE A 78 6.00 -17.69 -2.56
N ARG A 79 7.24 -18.12 -2.84
CA ARG A 79 8.35 -18.05 -1.89
C ARG A 79 8.65 -16.62 -1.45
N ASN A 80 8.79 -15.70 -2.40
CA ASN A 80 9.15 -14.32 -2.10
C ASN A 80 8.03 -13.58 -1.34
N SER A 81 6.78 -13.77 -1.72
CA SER A 81 5.64 -13.20 -1.00
C SER A 81 5.48 -13.80 0.40
N SER A 82 5.74 -15.10 0.57
CA SER A 82 5.74 -15.75 1.88
C SER A 82 6.87 -15.25 2.78
N LEU A 83 8.07 -15.05 2.23
CA LEU A 83 9.19 -14.47 2.98
C LEU A 83 8.88 -13.05 3.46
N ALA A 84 8.24 -12.24 2.61
CA ALA A 84 7.81 -10.89 2.96
C ALA A 84 6.86 -10.89 4.17
N VAL A 85 5.89 -11.80 4.18
CA VAL A 85 4.94 -11.96 5.30
C VAL A 85 5.62 -12.43 6.58
N LEU A 86 6.62 -13.31 6.49
CA LEU A 86 7.39 -13.80 7.63
C LEU A 86 8.35 -12.75 8.21
N ASN A 87 8.70 -11.72 7.43
CA ASN A 87 9.60 -10.64 7.87
C ASN A 87 8.86 -9.65 8.79
N ASN A 88 8.62 -10.04 10.03
CA ASN A 88 7.91 -9.21 10.99
C ASN A 88 8.87 -8.25 11.71
N GLY A 89 8.80 -6.98 11.36
CA GLY A 89 9.48 -5.89 12.09
C GLY A 89 10.78 -5.37 11.48
N ASP A 90 11.36 -6.02 10.51
CA ASP A 90 12.48 -5.52 9.71
C ASP A 90 11.95 -4.87 8.42
N TYR A 91 11.80 -3.56 8.45
CA TYR A 91 11.37 -2.79 7.27
C TYR A 91 12.60 -2.38 6.45
N LEU A 92 12.98 -3.25 5.52
CA LEU A 92 13.99 -2.96 4.51
C LEU A 92 13.29 -2.46 3.25
N ASP A 93 13.68 -1.27 2.77
CA ASP A 93 13.08 -0.72 1.55
C ASP A 93 13.57 -1.40 0.28
N ASP A 94 14.77 -1.96 0.30
CA ASP A 94 15.29 -2.79 -0.77
C ASP A 94 14.87 -4.24 -0.53
N GLY A 95 13.81 -4.67 -1.23
CA GLY A 95 13.36 -6.06 -1.19
C GLY A 95 14.44 -7.07 -1.57
N ARG A 96 15.47 -6.67 -2.34
CA ARG A 96 16.61 -7.52 -2.69
C ARG A 96 17.48 -7.86 -1.48
N GLU A 97 17.62 -6.95 -0.53
CA GLU A 97 18.37 -7.22 0.72
C GLU A 97 17.69 -8.31 1.53
N LEU A 98 16.34 -8.28 1.65
CA LEU A 98 15.58 -9.32 2.31
C LEU A 98 15.76 -10.67 1.63
N LEU A 99 15.58 -10.72 0.30
CA LEU A 99 15.71 -11.94 -0.48
C LEU A 99 17.13 -12.52 -0.40
N LYS A 100 18.15 -11.68 -0.37
CA LYS A 100 19.56 -12.08 -0.26
C LYS A 100 19.88 -12.56 1.15
N ARG A 101 19.41 -11.86 2.19
CA ARG A 101 19.58 -12.25 3.60
C ARG A 101 19.02 -13.65 3.87
N PHE A 102 17.82 -13.92 3.35
CA PHE A 102 17.15 -15.22 3.51
C PHE A 102 17.16 -16.07 2.24
N GLN A 103 18.27 -16.07 1.51
CA GLN A 103 18.39 -16.87 0.27
C GLN A 103 18.19 -18.39 0.50
N SER A 104 18.48 -18.90 1.72
CA SER A 104 18.29 -20.30 2.11
C SER A 104 16.87 -20.62 2.57
N PHE A 105 15.97 -19.62 2.66
CA PHE A 105 14.57 -19.86 3.00
C PHE A 105 13.90 -20.71 1.93
N ASP A 106 13.15 -21.70 2.36
CA ASP A 106 12.33 -22.56 1.49
C ASP A 106 10.95 -22.76 2.12
N ILE A 107 9.93 -22.86 1.28
CA ILE A 107 8.56 -23.11 1.69
C ILE A 107 7.92 -24.12 0.73
N ARG A 108 7.30 -25.17 1.28
CA ARG A 108 6.66 -26.23 0.49
C ARG A 108 5.28 -26.55 0.99
N VAL A 109 4.36 -26.75 0.07
CA VAL A 109 3.06 -27.33 0.37
C VAL A 109 3.23 -28.84 0.47
N ILE A 110 2.84 -29.41 1.59
CA ILE A 110 2.89 -30.85 1.85
C ILE A 110 1.46 -31.38 1.97
N GLN A 111 1.15 -32.45 1.24
CA GLN A 111 -0.10 -33.15 1.39
C GLN A 111 -0.04 -34.08 2.60
N GLU A 112 -1.09 -34.07 3.40
CA GLU A 112 -1.36 -35.05 4.45
C GLU A 112 -2.66 -35.79 4.16
N GLU A 113 -3.02 -36.78 5.00
CA GLU A 113 -4.26 -37.56 4.81
C GLU A 113 -5.52 -36.69 4.74
N ARG A 114 -5.53 -35.58 5.48
CA ARG A 114 -6.68 -34.67 5.59
C ARG A 114 -6.26 -33.23 5.31
N GLY A 115 -5.84 -32.91 4.07
CA GLY A 115 -5.53 -31.55 3.67
C GLY A 115 -4.04 -31.32 3.41
N ILE A 116 -3.58 -30.11 3.71
CA ILE A 116 -2.20 -29.66 3.46
C ILE A 116 -1.54 -29.13 4.72
N LYS A 117 -0.20 -29.04 4.69
CA LYS A 117 0.61 -28.19 5.59
C LYS A 117 1.65 -27.43 4.80
N LEU A 118 2.16 -26.35 5.38
CA LEU A 118 3.34 -25.66 4.89
C LEU A 118 4.55 -26.11 5.70
N ASP A 119 5.58 -26.63 5.02
CA ASP A 119 6.90 -26.94 5.59
C ASP A 119 7.81 -25.76 5.32
N LEU A 120 8.24 -25.08 6.36
CA LEU A 120 9.11 -23.91 6.32
C LEU A 120 10.52 -24.34 6.70
N ARG A 121 11.51 -23.94 5.92
CA ARG A 121 12.93 -24.16 6.19
C ARG A 121 13.66 -22.83 6.24
N ASN A 122 14.48 -22.62 7.24
CA ASN A 122 15.23 -21.39 7.46
C ASN A 122 14.32 -20.13 7.43
N ALA A 123 13.11 -20.24 8.00
CA ALA A 123 12.17 -19.10 8.10
C ALA A 123 12.66 -18.08 9.12
N PRO A 124 12.41 -16.77 8.91
CA PRO A 124 12.74 -15.73 9.89
C PRO A 124 12.19 -16.04 11.28
N ALA A 125 13.05 -16.12 12.30
CA ALA A 125 12.67 -16.44 13.68
C ALA A 125 11.73 -15.39 14.29
N SER A 126 11.77 -14.14 13.79
CA SER A 126 10.87 -13.05 14.21
C SER A 126 9.38 -13.33 13.98
N ALA A 127 9.06 -14.29 13.09
CA ALA A 127 7.68 -14.73 12.87
C ALA A 127 7.15 -15.68 13.96
N PHE A 128 7.97 -16.08 14.93
CA PHE A 128 7.63 -17.09 15.92
C PHE A 128 7.81 -16.58 17.35
N VAL A 129 6.99 -17.11 18.25
CA VAL A 129 7.07 -16.90 19.71
C VAL A 129 6.98 -18.28 20.36
N ASP A 130 7.94 -18.61 21.21
CA ASP A 130 8.02 -19.92 21.90
C ASP A 130 7.87 -21.12 20.94
N GLY A 131 8.50 -21.02 19.75
CA GLY A 131 8.47 -22.05 18.70
C GLY A 131 7.13 -22.15 17.93
N LYS A 132 6.18 -21.26 18.18
CA LYS A 132 4.90 -21.21 17.46
C LYS A 132 4.83 -19.97 16.60
N ILE A 133 4.36 -20.12 15.36
CA ILE A 133 4.13 -19.00 14.47
C ILE A 133 3.08 -18.03 15.05
N ILE A 134 3.31 -16.72 14.93
CA ILE A 134 2.35 -15.69 15.31
C ILE A 134 1.08 -15.87 14.46
N LYS A 135 -0.09 -15.92 15.10
CA LYS A 135 -1.35 -16.25 14.45
C LYS A 135 -1.65 -15.39 13.22
N GLY A 136 -1.49 -14.05 13.32
CA GLY A 136 -1.72 -13.16 12.17
C GLY A 136 -0.76 -13.43 11.01
N ILE A 137 0.51 -13.79 11.29
CA ILE A 137 1.47 -14.16 10.25
C ILE A 137 1.07 -15.49 9.58
N ASN A 138 0.58 -16.45 10.37
CA ASN A 138 0.03 -17.69 9.82
C ASN A 138 -1.14 -17.42 8.87
N GLU A 139 -2.08 -16.58 9.28
CA GLU A 139 -3.23 -16.16 8.47
C GLU A 139 -2.77 -15.49 7.15
N HIS A 140 -1.78 -14.59 7.23
CA HIS A 140 -1.21 -13.93 6.06
C HIS A 140 -0.50 -14.90 5.11
N LEU A 141 0.24 -15.89 5.60
CA LEU A 141 0.88 -16.93 4.75
C LEU A 141 -0.14 -17.72 3.95
N PHE A 142 -1.25 -18.09 4.59
CA PHE A 142 -2.31 -18.82 3.89
C PHE A 142 -3.12 -17.91 2.96
N ALA A 143 -3.22 -16.60 3.24
CA ALA A 143 -3.77 -15.64 2.29
C ALA A 143 -2.90 -15.54 1.01
N VAL A 144 -1.57 -15.50 1.15
CA VAL A 144 -0.63 -15.52 0.01
C VAL A 144 -0.86 -16.77 -0.85
N LEU A 145 -0.88 -17.95 -0.23
CA LEU A 145 -1.11 -19.21 -0.96
C LEU A 145 -2.47 -19.23 -1.65
N ARG A 146 -3.53 -18.85 -0.92
CA ARG A 146 -4.90 -18.79 -1.42
C ARG A 146 -5.00 -17.96 -2.69
N ASP A 147 -4.48 -16.72 -2.63
CA ASP A 147 -4.72 -15.75 -3.69
C ASP A 147 -3.85 -15.98 -4.92
N ILE A 148 -2.59 -16.37 -4.74
CA ILE A 148 -1.70 -16.73 -5.87
C ILE A 148 -2.27 -17.92 -6.63
N VAL A 149 -2.65 -18.98 -5.91
CA VAL A 149 -3.20 -20.20 -6.54
C VAL A 149 -4.55 -19.92 -7.19
N TYR A 150 -5.42 -19.14 -6.53
CA TYR A 150 -6.72 -18.78 -7.09
C TYR A 150 -6.56 -17.93 -8.36
N THR A 151 -5.69 -16.94 -8.34
CA THR A 151 -5.42 -16.09 -9.50
C THR A 151 -4.91 -16.90 -10.70
N ASP A 152 -3.94 -17.77 -10.46
CA ASP A 152 -3.41 -18.62 -11.53
C ASP A 152 -4.48 -19.57 -12.10
N ASN A 153 -5.12 -20.36 -11.25
CA ASN A 153 -6.03 -21.43 -11.70
C ASN A 153 -7.42 -20.97 -12.13
N SER A 154 -7.92 -19.86 -11.59
CA SER A 154 -9.32 -19.45 -11.74
C SER A 154 -9.49 -18.12 -12.46
N ILE A 155 -8.42 -17.36 -12.65
CA ILE A 155 -8.43 -16.09 -13.38
C ILE A 155 -7.61 -16.19 -14.66
N ASN A 156 -6.28 -16.48 -14.55
CA ASN A 156 -5.37 -16.41 -15.69
C ASN A 156 -5.49 -17.61 -16.66
N ASN A 157 -5.66 -18.80 -16.13
CA ASN A 157 -5.67 -20.05 -16.90
C ASN A 157 -7.10 -20.56 -17.22
N THR A 158 -8.07 -19.67 -17.31
CA THR A 158 -9.45 -20.01 -17.63
C THR A 158 -10.06 -19.03 -18.61
N PRO A 159 -10.88 -19.45 -19.58
CA PRO A 159 -11.59 -18.56 -20.47
C PRO A 159 -12.78 -17.83 -19.82
N ARG A 160 -12.93 -18.00 -18.50
CA ARG A 160 -14.08 -17.44 -17.74
C ARG A 160 -14.13 -15.92 -17.76
N PHE A 161 -12.96 -15.27 -17.76
CA PHE A 161 -12.84 -13.82 -17.73
C PHE A 161 -12.10 -13.35 -18.99
N ASP A 162 -12.71 -12.43 -19.70
CA ASP A 162 -12.04 -11.72 -20.80
C ASP A 162 -11.14 -10.61 -20.22
N LEU A 163 -9.89 -10.95 -19.93
CA LEU A 163 -8.92 -10.00 -19.35
C LEU A 163 -8.44 -8.92 -20.35
N ALA A 164 -8.96 -8.90 -21.58
CA ALA A 164 -8.76 -7.83 -22.52
C ALA A 164 -9.90 -6.79 -22.50
N SER A 165 -10.95 -7.03 -21.72
CA SER A 165 -12.09 -6.12 -21.56
C SER A 165 -12.19 -5.57 -20.15
N SER A 166 -12.70 -4.34 -20.00
CA SER A 166 -12.90 -3.70 -18.70
C SER A 166 -13.85 -4.52 -17.81
N ASP A 167 -14.98 -4.98 -18.34
CA ASP A 167 -15.94 -5.81 -17.61
C ASP A 167 -15.30 -7.12 -17.13
N GLY A 168 -14.51 -7.77 -17.97
CA GLY A 168 -13.84 -9.01 -17.62
C GLY A 168 -12.82 -8.83 -16.52
N ILE A 169 -12.03 -7.74 -16.56
CA ILE A 169 -11.06 -7.40 -15.51
C ILE A 169 -11.80 -7.06 -14.20
N THR A 170 -12.83 -6.23 -14.24
CA THR A 170 -13.64 -5.89 -13.06
C THR A 170 -14.26 -7.14 -12.42
N ASN A 171 -14.78 -8.06 -13.23
CA ASN A 171 -15.29 -9.33 -12.73
C ASN A 171 -14.18 -10.18 -12.11
N ALA A 172 -12.98 -10.21 -12.69
CA ALA A 172 -11.82 -10.91 -12.11
C ALA A 172 -11.45 -10.31 -10.74
N VAL A 173 -11.35 -8.99 -10.62
CA VAL A 173 -11.13 -8.28 -9.34
C VAL A 173 -12.19 -8.65 -8.31
N PHE A 174 -13.46 -8.59 -8.68
CA PHE A 174 -14.57 -9.01 -7.80
C PHE A 174 -14.39 -10.45 -7.31
N HIS A 175 -14.05 -11.37 -8.21
CA HIS A 175 -13.92 -12.77 -7.87
C HIS A 175 -12.73 -13.06 -6.95
N ILE A 176 -11.59 -12.36 -7.11
CA ILE A 176 -10.45 -12.45 -6.20
C ILE A 176 -10.86 -11.98 -4.79
N LEU A 177 -11.49 -10.81 -4.70
CA LEU A 177 -11.96 -10.23 -3.43
C LEU A 177 -13.00 -11.13 -2.74
N ARG A 178 -13.93 -11.72 -3.51
CA ARG A 178 -14.91 -12.66 -3.00
C ARG A 178 -14.27 -13.96 -2.50
N ASN A 179 -13.31 -14.50 -3.24
CA ASN A 179 -12.55 -15.69 -2.82
C ASN A 179 -11.77 -15.43 -1.53
N ALA A 180 -11.26 -14.22 -1.34
CA ALA A 180 -10.62 -13.79 -0.11
C ALA A 180 -11.57 -13.64 1.09
N GLY A 181 -12.89 -13.65 0.86
CA GLY A 181 -13.91 -13.58 1.92
C GLY A 181 -14.09 -12.18 2.54
N ILE A 182 -13.56 -11.12 1.89
CA ILE A 182 -13.55 -9.78 2.47
C ILE A 182 -14.82 -9.00 2.30
N MET A 183 -15.65 -9.37 1.30
CA MET A 183 -16.89 -8.67 1.02
C MET A 183 -17.99 -9.09 2.01
N ARG A 184 -18.63 -8.11 2.61
CA ARG A 184 -19.69 -8.31 3.62
C ARG A 184 -21.04 -7.87 3.05
N PRO A 185 -21.80 -8.76 2.42
CA PRO A 185 -23.11 -8.41 1.86
C PRO A 185 -24.07 -7.97 2.97
N HIS A 186 -25.07 -7.17 2.61
CA HIS A 186 -26.09 -6.63 3.51
C HIS A 186 -25.58 -5.72 4.65
N THR A 187 -24.32 -5.29 4.60
CA THR A 187 -23.79 -4.28 5.53
C THR A 187 -23.85 -2.89 4.91
N LYS A 188 -24.11 -1.88 5.75
CA LYS A 188 -23.99 -0.48 5.30
C LYS A 188 -22.53 -0.17 4.93
N PRO A 189 -22.30 0.74 3.96
CA PRO A 189 -20.97 1.24 3.64
C PRO A 189 -20.25 1.78 4.89
N ARG A 190 -19.02 1.35 5.14
CA ARG A 190 -18.24 1.82 6.28
C ARG A 190 -16.73 1.67 6.13
N LEU A 191 -16.25 1.30 4.94
CA LEU A 191 -14.83 1.07 4.71
C LEU A 191 -14.16 2.35 4.20
N ALA A 192 -13.24 2.91 5.00
CA ALA A 192 -12.38 4.01 4.62
C ALA A 192 -11.03 3.48 4.10
N VAL A 193 -10.67 3.85 2.88
CA VAL A 193 -9.35 3.57 2.29
C VAL A 193 -8.39 4.64 2.77
N CYS A 194 -7.24 4.24 3.31
CA CYS A 194 -6.18 5.14 3.76
C CYS A 194 -4.91 4.87 2.96
N TRP A 195 -4.49 5.85 2.18
CA TRP A 195 -3.26 5.87 1.40
C TRP A 195 -2.23 6.81 2.02
N GLY A 196 -0.97 6.56 1.80
CA GLY A 196 0.12 7.41 2.29
C GLY A 196 1.45 6.70 2.33
N GLY A 197 2.50 7.43 2.69
CA GLY A 197 3.87 6.94 2.67
C GLY A 197 4.17 5.87 3.73
N HIS A 198 5.00 4.90 3.35
CA HIS A 198 5.60 3.97 4.31
C HIS A 198 6.74 4.64 5.09
N SER A 199 7.42 5.63 4.48
CA SER A 199 8.50 6.42 5.06
C SER A 199 7.97 7.80 5.42
N ILE A 200 7.52 7.96 6.66
CA ILE A 200 6.96 9.19 7.21
C ILE A 200 7.62 9.52 8.55
N VAL A 201 7.56 10.79 8.95
CA VAL A 201 8.08 11.22 10.24
C VAL A 201 7.12 10.82 11.40
N PRO A 202 7.62 10.75 12.66
CA PRO A 202 6.80 10.32 13.80
C PRO A 202 5.50 11.11 13.97
N ASP A 203 5.51 12.42 13.76
CA ASP A 203 4.33 13.26 13.90
C ASP A 203 3.26 12.96 12.85
N GLU A 204 3.66 12.66 11.61
CA GLU A 204 2.74 12.19 10.57
C GLU A 204 2.15 10.81 10.91
N TYR A 205 2.96 9.92 11.49
CA TYR A 205 2.47 8.62 11.95
C TYR A 205 1.45 8.77 13.08
N ASP A 206 1.77 9.56 14.12
CA ASP A 206 0.87 9.77 15.26
C ASP A 206 -0.42 10.48 14.83
N TYR A 207 -0.34 11.44 13.90
CA TYR A 207 -1.50 12.06 13.29
C TYR A 207 -2.38 11.05 12.54
N SER A 208 -1.78 10.20 11.70
CA SER A 208 -2.51 9.17 10.95
C SER A 208 -3.21 8.18 11.88
N LYS A 209 -2.57 7.85 12.99
CA LYS A 209 -3.14 7.01 14.06
C LYS A 209 -4.32 7.70 14.75
N GLU A 210 -4.22 9.01 15.02
CA GLU A 210 -5.33 9.76 15.61
C GLU A 210 -6.53 9.84 14.66
N VAL A 211 -6.31 10.08 13.35
CA VAL A 211 -7.38 9.98 12.35
C VAL A 211 -8.03 8.59 12.40
N GLY A 212 -7.24 7.52 12.41
CA GLY A 212 -7.75 6.16 12.52
C GLY A 212 -8.57 5.93 13.79
N TYR A 213 -8.13 6.47 14.93
CA TYR A 213 -8.86 6.40 16.18
C TYR A 213 -10.24 7.09 16.08
N GLN A 214 -10.30 8.26 15.47
CA GLN A 214 -11.53 9.00 15.25
C GLN A 214 -12.49 8.26 14.29
N LEU A 215 -11.95 7.57 13.27
CA LEU A 215 -12.73 6.71 12.38
C LEU A 215 -13.27 5.48 13.14
N GLY A 216 -12.44 4.81 13.94
CA GLY A 216 -12.83 3.67 14.76
C GLY A 216 -13.87 4.00 15.82
N LEU A 217 -13.82 5.19 16.43
CA LEU A 217 -14.87 5.68 17.34
C LEU A 217 -16.24 5.82 16.64
N ARG A 218 -16.25 5.97 15.32
CA ARG A 218 -17.45 6.07 14.48
C ARG A 218 -17.83 4.71 13.83
N GLY A 219 -17.14 3.63 14.22
CA GLY A 219 -17.37 2.27 13.76
C GLY A 219 -16.97 2.04 12.30
N LEU A 220 -16.06 2.86 11.76
CA LEU A 220 -15.58 2.70 10.40
C LEU A 220 -14.45 1.68 10.33
N ASP A 221 -14.50 0.82 9.32
CA ASP A 221 -13.44 -0.13 8.96
C ASP A 221 -12.35 0.56 8.15
N ILE A 222 -11.12 0.00 8.18
CA ILE A 222 -9.95 0.59 7.53
C ILE A 222 -9.40 -0.36 6.46
N CYS A 223 -9.14 0.18 5.27
CA CYS A 223 -8.45 -0.48 4.18
C CYS A 223 -7.16 0.26 3.85
N THR A 224 -6.05 -0.46 3.66
CA THR A 224 -4.76 0.15 3.27
C THR A 224 -3.93 -0.77 2.38
N GLY A 225 -2.79 -0.26 1.86
CA GLY A 225 -1.77 -1.06 1.18
C GLY A 225 -0.96 -2.00 2.08
N CYS A 226 -1.38 -2.20 3.32
CA CYS A 226 -0.82 -3.06 4.39
C CYS A 226 0.55 -2.69 4.97
N GLY A 227 1.34 -1.85 4.32
CA GLY A 227 2.69 -1.51 4.75
C GLY A 227 2.80 -0.75 6.08
N PRO A 228 4.00 -0.33 6.45
CA PRO A 228 4.26 0.51 7.63
C PRO A 228 3.80 1.96 7.41
N GLY A 229 4.17 2.84 8.30
CA GLY A 229 3.95 4.29 8.21
C GLY A 229 2.48 4.68 8.22
N ALA A 230 2.07 5.52 7.27
CA ALA A 230 0.71 6.03 7.15
C ALA A 230 -0.35 4.96 6.85
N MET A 231 0.05 3.76 6.44
CA MET A 231 -0.85 2.62 6.26
C MET A 231 -1.14 1.90 7.58
N LYS A 232 -0.13 1.78 8.47
CA LYS A 232 -0.27 1.14 9.79
C LYS A 232 -0.96 2.04 10.82
N GLY A 233 -0.68 3.35 10.78
CA GLY A 233 -1.20 4.32 11.75
C GLY A 233 -2.73 4.26 11.89
N PRO A 234 -3.50 4.43 10.80
CA PRO A 234 -4.96 4.40 10.84
C PRO A 234 -5.53 3.09 11.38
N MET A 235 -4.97 1.96 11.00
CA MET A 235 -5.40 0.65 11.54
C MET A 235 -5.17 0.58 13.05
N LYS A 236 -3.99 1.00 13.52
CA LYS A 236 -3.67 1.02 14.96
C LYS A 236 -4.58 1.96 15.75
N GLY A 237 -4.91 3.11 15.21
CA GLY A 237 -5.88 4.03 15.82
C GLY A 237 -7.28 3.43 15.88
N ALA A 238 -7.74 2.87 14.76
CA ALA A 238 -9.08 2.28 14.66
C ALA A 238 -9.26 1.08 15.61
N THR A 239 -8.24 0.25 15.86
CA THR A 239 -8.34 -0.83 16.86
C THR A 239 -8.66 -0.30 18.25
N ILE A 240 -8.07 0.84 18.63
CA ILE A 240 -8.35 1.48 19.91
C ILE A 240 -9.77 2.08 19.94
N GLY A 241 -10.18 2.76 18.86
CA GLY A 241 -11.54 3.29 18.70
C GLY A 241 -12.60 2.21 18.77
N HIS A 242 -12.42 1.12 18.02
CA HIS A 242 -13.31 -0.05 18.05
C HIS A 242 -13.38 -0.70 19.41
N ALA A 243 -12.25 -0.85 20.11
CA ALA A 243 -12.23 -1.39 21.47
C ALA A 243 -13.07 -0.54 22.44
N LYS A 244 -13.00 0.80 22.35
CA LYS A 244 -13.84 1.71 23.15
C LYS A 244 -15.32 1.60 22.80
N GLN A 245 -15.64 1.44 21.53
CA GLN A 245 -17.02 1.28 21.04
C GLN A 245 -17.56 -0.15 21.12
N ARG A 246 -16.75 -1.10 21.63
CA ARG A 246 -17.11 -2.53 21.70
C ARG A 246 -17.43 -3.14 20.33
N VAL A 247 -16.76 -2.65 19.28
CA VAL A 247 -16.82 -3.24 17.95
C VAL A 247 -15.79 -4.38 17.89
N TYR A 248 -16.27 -5.62 17.87
CA TYR A 248 -15.41 -6.83 17.89
C TYR A 248 -15.11 -7.40 16.52
N ASN A 249 -15.87 -7.00 15.50
CA ASN A 249 -15.75 -7.48 14.12
C ASN A 249 -15.19 -6.40 13.17
N GLY A 250 -14.36 -5.50 13.68
CA GLY A 250 -13.69 -4.47 12.87
C GLY A 250 -12.84 -5.11 11.78
N GLN A 251 -12.94 -4.54 10.57
CA GLN A 251 -12.16 -4.97 9.41
C GLN A 251 -10.95 -4.07 9.25
N TYR A 252 -9.77 -4.70 9.19
CA TYR A 252 -8.49 -4.05 8.90
C TYR A 252 -7.94 -4.70 7.63
N LEU A 253 -8.47 -4.26 6.50
CA LEU A 253 -8.21 -4.86 5.20
C LEU A 253 -6.88 -4.39 4.64
N GLY A 254 -6.00 -5.32 4.31
CA GLY A 254 -4.77 -5.08 3.57
C GLY A 254 -4.90 -5.57 2.14
N ILE A 255 -4.66 -4.70 1.15
CA ILE A 255 -4.62 -5.07 -0.27
C ILE A 255 -3.23 -4.79 -0.80
N THR A 256 -2.51 -5.82 -1.20
CA THR A 256 -1.15 -5.73 -1.73
C THR A 256 -1.00 -6.45 -3.07
N GLU A 257 0.18 -6.44 -3.64
CA GLU A 257 0.53 -7.18 -4.86
C GLU A 257 1.99 -7.68 -4.77
N PRO A 258 2.39 -8.69 -5.55
CA PRO A 258 3.70 -9.32 -5.41
C PRO A 258 4.90 -8.40 -5.64
N GLY A 259 4.74 -7.38 -6.47
CA GLY A 259 5.84 -6.45 -6.79
C GLY A 259 6.19 -5.51 -5.64
N ILE A 260 5.26 -5.27 -4.70
CA ILE A 260 5.47 -4.34 -3.59
C ILE A 260 5.55 -5.03 -2.22
N ILE A 261 4.94 -6.21 -2.04
CA ILE A 261 4.84 -6.89 -0.74
C ILE A 261 6.20 -7.13 -0.09
N VAL A 262 7.26 -7.35 -0.88
CA VAL A 262 8.61 -7.60 -0.38
C VAL A 262 9.21 -6.35 0.26
N SER A 263 8.89 -5.17 -0.26
CA SER A 263 9.34 -3.87 0.27
C SER A 263 8.38 -3.32 1.33
N GLU A 264 7.09 -3.68 1.25
CA GLU A 264 6.03 -3.23 2.15
C GLU A 264 5.33 -4.43 2.79
N SER A 265 6.04 -5.13 3.67
CA SER A 265 5.49 -6.29 4.38
C SER A 265 4.21 -5.96 5.14
N PRO A 266 3.21 -6.84 5.14
CA PRO A 266 1.95 -6.61 5.85
C PRO A 266 2.17 -6.36 7.34
N ASN A 267 1.61 -5.26 7.86
CA ASN A 267 1.68 -4.99 9.28
C ASN A 267 0.77 -5.94 10.09
N PRO A 268 1.10 -6.23 11.35
CA PRO A 268 0.42 -7.28 12.12
C PRO A 268 -1.03 -6.94 12.53
N ILE A 269 -1.52 -5.74 12.23
CA ILE A 269 -2.91 -5.33 12.54
C ILE A 269 -3.87 -5.78 11.45
N VAL A 270 -3.35 -5.98 10.22
CA VAL A 270 -4.15 -6.51 9.10
C VAL A 270 -4.74 -7.86 9.53
N ASN A 271 -6.07 -7.94 9.56
CA ASN A 271 -6.79 -9.17 9.87
C ASN A 271 -7.46 -9.81 8.64
N GLU A 272 -7.48 -9.10 7.53
CA GLU A 272 -7.91 -9.61 6.23
C GLU A 272 -6.91 -9.15 5.17
N LEU A 273 -6.14 -10.08 4.59
CA LEU A 273 -5.12 -9.80 3.58
C LEU A 273 -5.56 -10.35 2.23
N VAL A 274 -5.38 -9.53 1.18
CA VAL A 274 -5.61 -9.91 -0.22
C VAL A 274 -4.38 -9.61 -1.06
N ILE A 275 -3.96 -10.58 -1.86
CA ILE A 275 -2.87 -10.44 -2.82
C ILE A 275 -3.47 -10.32 -4.22
N MET A 276 -3.45 -9.11 -4.77
CA MET A 276 -3.86 -8.86 -6.15
C MET A 276 -2.74 -9.23 -7.13
N PRO A 277 -3.06 -9.59 -8.39
CA PRO A 277 -2.02 -10.04 -9.34
C PRO A 277 -1.01 -8.96 -9.75
N ASP A 278 -1.46 -7.71 -9.83
CA ASP A 278 -0.68 -6.56 -10.29
C ASP A 278 -1.17 -5.26 -9.64
N ILE A 279 -0.44 -4.16 -9.89
CA ILE A 279 -0.75 -2.86 -9.31
C ILE A 279 -2.08 -2.29 -9.82
N GLU A 280 -2.45 -2.52 -11.07
CA GLU A 280 -3.67 -2.00 -11.67
C GLU A 280 -4.90 -2.61 -10.98
N LYS A 281 -4.92 -3.94 -10.84
CA LYS A 281 -6.01 -4.65 -10.14
C LYS A 281 -6.01 -4.34 -8.64
N ARG A 282 -4.84 -4.08 -8.03
CA ARG A 282 -4.74 -3.60 -6.65
C ARG A 282 -5.41 -2.24 -6.48
N LEU A 283 -5.11 -1.29 -7.36
CA LEU A 283 -5.70 0.05 -7.33
C LEU A 283 -7.21 0.01 -7.60
N GLU A 284 -7.65 -0.82 -8.55
CA GLU A 284 -9.07 -1.04 -8.82
C GLU A 284 -9.77 -1.65 -7.60
N ALA A 285 -9.17 -2.63 -6.92
CA ALA A 285 -9.76 -3.22 -5.72
C ALA A 285 -10.05 -2.17 -4.64
N PHE A 286 -9.14 -1.21 -4.40
CA PHE A 286 -9.36 -0.13 -3.43
C PHE A 286 -10.60 0.70 -3.74
N VAL A 287 -10.76 1.14 -4.99
CA VAL A 287 -11.90 2.01 -5.38
C VAL A 287 -13.23 1.24 -5.50
N ARG A 288 -13.14 -0.09 -5.68
CA ARG A 288 -14.32 -0.96 -5.74
C ARG A 288 -14.91 -1.27 -4.36
N VAL A 289 -14.05 -1.50 -3.34
CA VAL A 289 -14.51 -1.83 -1.98
C VAL A 289 -14.59 -0.61 -1.07
N GLY A 290 -13.84 0.45 -1.36
CA GLY A 290 -13.80 1.67 -0.57
C GLY A 290 -15.07 2.52 -0.72
N HIS A 291 -15.43 3.21 0.36
CA HIS A 291 -16.55 4.15 0.40
C HIS A 291 -16.12 5.60 0.59
N ALA A 292 -14.89 5.81 1.03
CA ALA A 292 -14.19 7.08 1.08
C ALA A 292 -12.69 6.83 1.01
N VAL A 293 -11.93 7.80 0.51
CA VAL A 293 -10.47 7.74 0.42
C VAL A 293 -9.84 8.88 1.21
N ILE A 294 -8.89 8.55 2.06
CA ILE A 294 -8.10 9.48 2.86
C ILE A 294 -6.65 9.33 2.42
N VAL A 295 -6.01 10.44 2.08
CA VAL A 295 -4.60 10.47 1.67
C VAL A 295 -3.79 11.24 2.69
N PHE A 296 -2.81 10.56 3.27
CA PHE A 296 -1.77 11.12 4.13
C PHE A 296 -0.53 11.49 3.31
N PRO A 297 0.41 12.28 3.87
CA PRO A 297 1.66 12.56 3.19
C PRO A 297 2.41 11.30 2.78
N GLY A 298 2.98 11.33 1.58
CA GLY A 298 3.72 10.18 1.05
C GLY A 298 4.67 10.59 -0.09
N GLY A 299 5.19 9.59 -0.78
CA GLY A 299 6.12 9.76 -1.90
C GLY A 299 5.48 9.50 -3.27
N VAL A 300 6.30 8.97 -4.17
CA VAL A 300 5.92 8.69 -5.57
C VAL A 300 4.76 7.70 -5.67
N GLY A 301 4.74 6.64 -4.85
CA GLY A 301 3.64 5.67 -4.82
C GLY A 301 2.30 6.30 -4.42
N THR A 302 2.31 7.18 -3.40
CA THR A 302 1.10 7.93 -3.00
C THR A 302 0.62 8.88 -4.10
N ALA A 303 1.53 9.54 -4.82
CA ALA A 303 1.18 10.36 -5.97
C ALA A 303 0.61 9.52 -7.13
N GLU A 304 1.11 8.30 -7.34
CA GLU A 304 0.54 7.33 -8.28
C GLU A 304 -0.91 7.00 -7.92
N GLU A 305 -1.20 6.71 -6.64
CA GLU A 305 -2.54 6.43 -6.12
C GLU A 305 -3.49 7.64 -6.31
N ILE A 306 -3.02 8.85 -6.01
CA ILE A 306 -3.80 10.10 -6.24
C ILE A 306 -4.14 10.26 -7.72
N LEU A 307 -3.17 10.10 -8.62
CA LEU A 307 -3.38 10.26 -10.07
C LEU A 307 -4.30 9.18 -10.64
N TYR A 308 -4.22 7.94 -10.13
CA TYR A 308 -5.17 6.89 -10.47
C TYR A 308 -6.61 7.29 -10.14
N LEU A 309 -6.82 7.77 -8.91
CA LEU A 309 -8.15 8.18 -8.47
C LEU A 309 -8.65 9.41 -9.22
N LEU A 310 -7.78 10.40 -9.47
CA LEU A 310 -8.14 11.56 -10.26
C LEU A 310 -8.49 11.22 -11.70
N ALA A 311 -7.81 10.25 -12.31
CA ALA A 311 -8.18 9.75 -13.65
C ALA A 311 -9.61 9.19 -13.66
N ILE A 312 -10.02 8.51 -12.61
CA ILE A 312 -11.40 8.00 -12.45
C ILE A 312 -12.39 9.14 -12.19
N LEU A 313 -12.09 10.04 -11.24
CA LEU A 313 -13.01 11.11 -10.84
C LEU A 313 -13.19 12.20 -11.92
N LEU A 314 -12.20 12.38 -12.80
CA LEU A 314 -12.26 13.30 -13.93
C LEU A 314 -12.96 12.70 -15.16
N ASP A 315 -13.20 11.39 -15.16
CA ASP A 315 -13.95 10.75 -16.24
C ASP A 315 -15.41 11.24 -16.20
N PRO A 316 -15.93 11.82 -17.31
CA PRO A 316 -17.31 12.31 -17.37
C PRO A 316 -18.37 11.26 -16.98
N GLU A 317 -18.11 9.97 -17.26
CA GLU A 317 -19.03 8.88 -16.92
C GLU A 317 -19.19 8.71 -15.41
N ASN A 318 -18.17 9.08 -14.62
CA ASN A 318 -18.17 9.00 -13.16
C ASN A 318 -18.67 10.27 -12.46
N SER A 319 -19.01 11.32 -13.21
CA SER A 319 -19.31 12.65 -12.66
C SER A 319 -20.45 12.69 -11.61
N ARG A 320 -21.30 11.68 -11.59
CA ARG A 320 -22.43 11.56 -10.64
C ARG A 320 -22.19 10.56 -9.52
N ILE A 321 -21.10 9.79 -9.57
CA ILE A 321 -20.81 8.72 -8.61
C ILE A 321 -20.03 9.31 -7.45
N PRO A 322 -20.58 9.36 -6.22
CA PRO A 322 -19.85 9.90 -5.09
C PRO A 322 -18.73 8.94 -4.67
N LEU A 323 -17.52 9.50 -4.57
CA LEU A 323 -16.36 8.84 -3.97
C LEU A 323 -15.55 9.92 -3.22
N PRO A 324 -15.86 10.15 -1.93
CA PRO A 324 -15.22 11.18 -1.13
C PRO A 324 -13.71 11.02 -1.06
N LEU A 325 -12.96 12.09 -1.36
CA LEU A 325 -11.49 12.13 -1.31
C LEU A 325 -11.05 13.26 -0.37
N ILE A 326 -10.26 12.90 0.64
CA ILE A 326 -9.76 13.83 1.65
C ILE A 326 -8.25 13.74 1.74
N PHE A 327 -7.55 14.87 1.60
CA PHE A 327 -6.14 15.02 1.88
C PHE A 327 -5.96 15.53 3.31
N THR A 328 -5.07 14.90 4.10
CA THR A 328 -4.90 15.27 5.50
C THR A 328 -3.52 14.93 6.04
N GLY A 329 -3.08 15.73 7.00
CA GLY A 329 -1.82 15.57 7.71
C GLY A 329 -1.74 16.52 8.91
N PRO A 330 -0.69 16.42 9.74
CA PRO A 330 -0.44 17.39 10.81
C PRO A 330 -0.15 18.77 10.24
N ALA A 331 -0.08 19.79 11.09
CA ALA A 331 0.14 21.19 10.69
C ALA A 331 1.34 21.35 9.74
N ASP A 332 2.44 20.68 10.00
CA ASP A 332 3.67 20.74 9.19
C ASP A 332 3.52 20.11 7.79
N ALA A 333 2.48 19.33 7.58
CA ALA A 333 2.17 18.76 6.26
C ALA A 333 1.41 19.71 5.33
N ALA A 334 1.02 20.91 5.78
CA ALA A 334 0.30 21.89 4.95
C ALA A 334 1.06 22.18 3.64
N GLY A 335 2.36 22.48 3.73
CA GLY A 335 3.20 22.76 2.56
C GLY A 335 3.39 21.57 1.61
N TYR A 336 3.25 20.34 2.09
CA TYR A 336 3.22 19.15 1.23
C TYR A 336 1.95 19.14 0.38
N PHE A 337 0.78 19.32 0.98
CA PHE A 337 -0.49 19.32 0.25
C PHE A 337 -0.68 20.54 -0.64
N GLU A 338 -0.10 21.69 -0.31
CA GLU A 338 -0.05 22.85 -1.22
C GLU A 338 0.74 22.53 -2.50
N ARG A 339 1.84 21.76 -2.42
CA ARG A 339 2.58 21.30 -3.60
C ARG A 339 1.81 20.28 -4.42
N ILE A 340 1.15 19.33 -3.77
CA ILE A 340 0.26 18.37 -4.42
C ILE A 340 -0.89 19.09 -5.14
N ASP A 341 -1.59 20.02 -4.47
CA ASP A 341 -2.67 20.81 -5.07
C ASP A 341 -2.18 21.62 -6.28
N ARG A 342 -1.02 22.27 -6.15
CA ARG A 342 -0.41 23.01 -7.26
C ARG A 342 -0.09 22.07 -8.44
N PHE A 343 0.57 20.96 -8.20
CA PHE A 343 0.87 19.98 -9.25
C PHE A 343 -0.40 19.52 -9.96
N ILE A 344 -1.44 19.12 -9.21
CA ILE A 344 -2.72 18.69 -9.78
C ILE A 344 -3.36 19.80 -10.61
N THR A 345 -3.43 21.02 -10.07
CA THR A 345 -4.11 22.12 -10.75
C THR A 345 -3.35 22.65 -11.96
N ASP A 346 -2.02 22.65 -11.91
CA ASP A 346 -1.17 23.09 -13.03
C ASP A 346 -1.16 22.07 -14.18
N THR A 347 -1.26 20.77 -13.86
CA THR A 347 -1.24 19.71 -14.88
C THR A 347 -2.63 19.36 -15.39
N LEU A 348 -3.60 19.13 -14.50
CA LEU A 348 -4.95 18.63 -14.84
C LEU A 348 -6.03 19.71 -14.87
N GLY A 349 -5.71 20.93 -14.43
CA GLY A 349 -6.60 22.08 -14.45
C GLY A 349 -7.28 22.36 -13.11
N PRO A 350 -7.73 23.63 -12.89
CA PRO A 350 -8.24 24.10 -11.59
C PRO A 350 -9.59 23.49 -11.17
N ALA A 351 -10.35 22.92 -12.10
CA ALA A 351 -11.61 22.24 -11.79
C ALA A 351 -11.40 21.01 -10.90
N THR A 352 -10.21 20.44 -10.87
CA THR A 352 -9.83 19.29 -10.02
C THR A 352 -10.00 19.56 -8.52
N ARG A 353 -9.88 20.83 -8.07
CA ARG A 353 -10.09 21.22 -6.66
C ARG A 353 -11.46 20.88 -6.11
N GLN A 354 -12.45 20.65 -6.96
CA GLN A 354 -13.79 20.24 -6.55
C GLN A 354 -13.87 18.75 -6.17
N LEU A 355 -12.89 17.96 -6.59
CA LEU A 355 -12.88 16.50 -6.42
C LEU A 355 -12.36 16.05 -5.04
N TYR A 356 -11.68 16.90 -4.30
CA TYR A 356 -11.10 16.59 -3.00
C TYR A 356 -11.28 17.71 -1.99
N ARG A 357 -11.06 17.37 -0.71
CA ARG A 357 -11.01 18.32 0.40
C ARG A 357 -9.67 18.17 1.12
N THR A 358 -9.03 19.28 1.44
CA THR A 358 -7.82 19.29 2.28
C THR A 358 -8.20 19.74 3.69
N ILE A 359 -7.93 18.91 4.69
CA ILE A 359 -8.17 19.18 6.11
C ILE A 359 -6.85 18.94 6.84
N ILE A 360 -6.26 19.98 7.39
CA ILE A 360 -4.97 19.92 8.07
C ILE A 360 -5.18 20.05 9.57
N ASP A 361 -4.47 19.23 10.34
CA ASP A 361 -4.38 19.24 11.81
C ASP A 361 -5.72 19.10 12.57
N ASP A 362 -6.72 18.48 11.93
CA ASP A 362 -8.03 18.22 12.56
C ASP A 362 -8.53 16.79 12.26
N PRO A 363 -8.03 15.78 13.00
CA PRO A 363 -8.43 14.39 12.80
C PRO A 363 -9.93 14.13 12.98
N GLU A 364 -10.57 14.91 13.88
CA GLU A 364 -12.00 14.78 14.13
C GLU A 364 -12.83 15.32 12.97
N ALA A 365 -12.47 16.47 12.39
CA ALA A 365 -13.11 17.02 11.19
C ALA A 365 -12.95 16.06 10.00
N VAL A 366 -11.77 15.44 9.83
CA VAL A 366 -11.56 14.40 8.81
C VAL A 366 -12.58 13.28 8.98
N ALA A 367 -12.68 12.71 10.19
CA ALA A 367 -13.58 11.59 10.44
C ALA A 367 -15.06 11.96 10.26
N ARG A 368 -15.47 13.18 10.68
CA ARG A 368 -16.83 13.68 10.42
C ARG A 368 -17.10 13.79 8.92
N LYS A 369 -16.15 14.35 8.16
CA LYS A 369 -16.32 14.51 6.71
C LYS A 369 -16.36 13.18 5.97
N VAL A 370 -15.59 12.18 6.44
CA VAL A 370 -15.67 10.80 5.92
C VAL A 370 -17.06 10.21 6.16
N VAL A 371 -17.62 10.34 7.36
CA VAL A 371 -18.97 9.83 7.67
C VAL A 371 -20.04 10.50 6.80
N GLU A 372 -19.98 11.83 6.63
CA GLU A 372 -20.88 12.56 5.73
C GLU A 372 -20.79 12.02 4.31
N GLY A 373 -19.56 11.88 3.78
CA GLY A 373 -19.37 11.38 2.42
C GLY A 373 -19.80 9.91 2.25
N ILE A 374 -19.58 9.06 3.24
CA ILE A 374 -20.08 7.67 3.22
C ILE A 374 -21.60 7.62 3.22
N GLU A 375 -22.27 8.54 3.93
CA GLU A 375 -23.73 8.63 3.88
C GLU A 375 -24.22 9.08 2.48
N GLU A 376 -23.51 10.00 1.81
CA GLU A 376 -23.78 10.37 0.41
C GLU A 376 -23.65 9.13 -0.52
N VAL A 377 -22.59 8.33 -0.35
CA VAL A 377 -22.39 7.06 -1.08
C VAL A 377 -23.53 6.08 -0.80
N TYR A 378 -23.93 5.95 0.46
CA TYR A 378 -25.03 5.07 0.85
C TYR A 378 -26.36 5.47 0.17
N GLN A 379 -26.70 6.76 0.23
CA GLN A 379 -27.94 7.27 -0.38
C GLN A 379 -27.91 7.15 -1.90
N PHE A 380 -26.75 7.38 -2.53
CA PHE A 380 -26.58 7.20 -3.97
C PHE A 380 -26.81 5.73 -4.37
N ARG A 381 -26.11 4.79 -3.73
CA ARG A 381 -26.22 3.35 -4.05
C ARG A 381 -27.62 2.81 -3.77
N LEU A 382 -28.27 3.28 -2.70
CA LEU A 382 -29.65 2.93 -2.42
C LEU A 382 -30.61 3.42 -3.52
N LYS A 383 -30.40 4.65 -4.01
CA LYS A 383 -31.23 5.24 -5.06
C LYS A 383 -31.02 4.59 -6.44
N THR A 384 -29.82 4.10 -6.70
CA THR A 384 -29.44 3.48 -7.98
C THR A 384 -29.52 1.96 -7.97
N ASP A 385 -29.93 1.37 -6.85
CA ASP A 385 -30.01 -0.08 -6.65
C ASP A 385 -28.64 -0.80 -6.78
N ASP A 386 -27.55 -0.06 -6.48
CA ASP A 386 -26.19 -0.59 -6.54
C ASP A 386 -25.79 -1.33 -5.25
N ALA A 387 -24.82 -2.24 -5.36
CA ALA A 387 -24.32 -3.03 -4.25
C ALA A 387 -23.50 -2.20 -3.26
N PHE A 388 -23.70 -2.38 -1.94
CA PHE A 388 -22.92 -1.65 -0.93
C PHE A 388 -21.50 -2.18 -0.74
N TYR A 389 -21.25 -3.45 -1.05
CA TYR A 389 -19.97 -4.13 -0.83
C TYR A 389 -18.99 -4.02 -2.00
N PHE A 390 -19.43 -3.51 -3.15
CA PHE A 390 -18.62 -3.37 -4.35
C PHE A 390 -19.21 -2.28 -5.26
N ASN A 391 -18.40 -1.34 -5.73
CA ASN A 391 -18.84 -0.25 -6.58
C ASN A 391 -18.91 -0.68 -8.05
N TRP A 392 -20.01 -1.29 -8.47
CA TRP A 392 -20.20 -1.77 -9.84
C TRP A 392 -20.36 -0.65 -10.86
N MET A 393 -21.01 0.45 -10.46
CA MET A 393 -21.31 1.55 -11.36
C MET A 393 -20.09 2.40 -11.73
N LEU A 394 -18.98 2.29 -10.96
CA LEU A 394 -17.79 3.06 -11.23
C LEU A 394 -17.14 2.62 -12.55
N ASN A 395 -17.07 3.53 -13.53
CA ASN A 395 -16.34 3.28 -14.77
C ASN A 395 -14.83 3.40 -14.50
N VAL A 396 -14.10 2.32 -14.72
CA VAL A 396 -12.64 2.29 -14.71
C VAL A 396 -12.18 1.97 -16.13
N SER A 397 -11.55 2.93 -16.77
CA SER A 397 -11.12 2.77 -18.17
C SER A 397 -10.11 1.62 -18.31
N LEU A 398 -10.12 0.94 -19.44
CA LEU A 398 -9.22 -0.17 -19.74
C LEU A 398 -7.74 0.23 -19.57
N ASP A 399 -7.41 1.47 -19.88
CA ASP A 399 -6.07 2.05 -19.67
C ASP A 399 -5.59 2.07 -18.21
N LEU A 400 -6.51 2.08 -17.24
CA LEU A 400 -6.21 2.01 -15.83
C LEU A 400 -6.22 0.58 -15.27
N GLN A 401 -6.69 -0.39 -16.04
CA GLN A 401 -6.87 -1.79 -15.64
C GLN A 401 -5.82 -2.73 -16.24
N LEU A 402 -5.33 -2.42 -17.45
CA LEU A 402 -4.29 -3.22 -18.10
C LEU A 402 -2.93 -2.98 -17.45
N PRO A 403 -2.18 -4.05 -17.13
CA PRO A 403 -0.85 -3.92 -16.57
C PRO A 403 0.08 -3.09 -17.45
N PHE A 404 0.70 -2.08 -16.84
CA PHE A 404 1.70 -1.24 -17.50
C PHE A 404 3.11 -1.78 -17.22
N ALA A 405 3.78 -2.27 -18.28
CA ALA A 405 5.17 -2.67 -18.17
C ALA A 405 6.09 -1.45 -18.38
N PRO A 406 6.85 -1.00 -17.37
CA PRO A 406 7.72 0.17 -17.45
C PRO A 406 9.01 -0.17 -18.19
N SER A 407 8.93 -0.28 -19.52
CA SER A 407 10.09 -0.36 -20.42
C SER A 407 10.50 1.04 -20.89
N HIS A 408 11.73 1.19 -21.39
CA HIS A 408 12.20 2.47 -21.99
C HIS A 408 11.30 2.94 -23.13
N GLU A 409 10.78 2.02 -23.94
CA GLU A 409 9.87 2.32 -25.03
C GLU A 409 8.52 2.80 -24.50
N ASN A 410 7.91 2.06 -23.55
CA ASN A 410 6.62 2.43 -22.99
C ASN A 410 6.67 3.74 -22.20
N MET A 411 7.77 3.99 -21.47
CA MET A 411 7.96 5.24 -20.73
C MET A 411 8.11 6.44 -21.69
N ARG A 412 8.84 6.28 -22.79
CA ARG A 412 9.00 7.34 -23.81
C ARG A 412 7.71 7.59 -24.59
N SER A 413 6.85 6.59 -24.74
CA SER A 413 5.59 6.70 -25.51
C SER A 413 4.43 7.31 -24.73
N LEU A 414 4.61 7.64 -23.45
CA LEU A 414 3.57 8.25 -22.63
C LEU A 414 3.16 9.61 -23.20
N ASN A 415 1.84 9.81 -23.38
CA ASN A 415 1.32 11.09 -23.84
C ASN A 415 1.22 12.07 -22.65
N LEU A 416 2.29 12.84 -22.41
CA LEU A 416 2.36 13.85 -21.35
C LEU A 416 2.15 15.26 -21.90
N HIS A 417 1.09 15.42 -22.72
CA HIS A 417 0.70 16.68 -23.36
C HIS A 417 -0.70 17.11 -22.93
N LYS A 418 -0.94 18.43 -22.78
CA LYS A 418 -2.24 18.99 -22.38
C LYS A 418 -3.33 18.87 -23.46
N ARG A 419 -2.97 18.54 -24.69
CA ARG A 419 -3.92 18.37 -25.81
C ARG A 419 -4.67 17.04 -25.73
N GLN A 420 -5.17 16.69 -24.56
CA GLN A 420 -6.00 15.52 -24.30
C GLN A 420 -6.95 15.80 -23.12
N PRO A 421 -8.02 15.03 -22.95
CA PRO A 421 -8.88 15.13 -21.76
C PRO A 421 -8.08 14.94 -20.45
N PRO A 422 -8.40 15.69 -19.38
CA PRO A 422 -7.64 15.63 -18.11
C PRO A 422 -7.57 14.22 -17.50
N HIS A 423 -8.62 13.41 -17.61
CA HIS A 423 -8.62 12.02 -17.11
C HIS A 423 -7.60 11.13 -17.83
N LEU A 424 -7.41 11.32 -19.14
CA LEU A 424 -6.40 10.58 -19.91
C LEU A 424 -4.98 11.06 -19.59
N LEU A 425 -4.80 12.37 -19.37
CA LEU A 425 -3.52 12.89 -18.91
C LEU A 425 -3.18 12.37 -17.51
N ALA A 426 -4.15 12.32 -16.59
CA ALA A 426 -3.96 11.75 -15.26
C ALA A 426 -3.55 10.27 -15.33
N ALA A 427 -4.16 9.48 -16.21
CA ALA A 427 -3.79 8.08 -16.46
C ALA A 427 -2.36 7.93 -17.01
N ASN A 428 -1.94 8.79 -17.94
CA ASN A 428 -0.56 8.80 -18.47
C ASN A 428 0.46 9.23 -17.39
N LEU A 429 0.15 10.27 -16.60
CA LEU A 429 0.98 10.68 -15.47
C LEU A 429 1.11 9.55 -14.44
N ARG A 430 0.01 8.86 -14.11
CA ARG A 430 0.03 7.69 -13.22
C ARG A 430 1.00 6.62 -13.72
N ARG A 431 0.98 6.29 -15.02
CA ARG A 431 1.92 5.33 -15.63
C ARG A 431 3.37 5.79 -15.52
N GLY A 432 3.63 7.09 -15.68
CA GLY A 432 4.94 7.68 -15.46
C GLY A 432 5.42 7.49 -14.02
N PHE A 433 4.56 7.75 -13.02
CA PHE A 433 4.86 7.51 -11.61
C PHE A 433 5.05 6.02 -11.31
N SER A 434 4.24 5.13 -11.90
CA SER A 434 4.41 3.68 -11.77
C SER A 434 5.79 3.22 -12.25
N GLY A 435 6.26 3.76 -13.38
CA GLY A 435 7.60 3.49 -13.89
C GLY A 435 8.71 3.98 -12.97
N ILE A 436 8.54 5.15 -12.35
CA ILE A 436 9.48 5.70 -11.36
C ILE A 436 9.51 4.83 -10.10
N VAL A 437 8.34 4.38 -9.60
CA VAL A 437 8.26 3.42 -8.48
C VAL A 437 8.98 2.12 -8.86
N ALA A 438 8.71 1.58 -10.03
CA ALA A 438 9.34 0.34 -10.48
C ALA A 438 10.87 0.46 -10.56
N GLY A 439 11.38 1.55 -11.14
CA GLY A 439 12.82 1.79 -11.28
C GLY A 439 13.56 2.04 -9.96
N ASN A 440 12.84 2.45 -8.91
CA ASN A 440 13.43 2.72 -7.59
C ASN A 440 13.26 1.57 -6.58
N VAL A 441 12.20 0.75 -6.70
CA VAL A 441 11.78 -0.18 -5.63
C VAL A 441 11.68 -1.62 -6.10
N LYS A 442 11.20 -1.86 -7.34
CA LYS A 442 10.95 -3.22 -7.83
C LYS A 442 12.23 -3.80 -8.45
N ASP A 443 12.61 -5.02 -8.05
CA ASP A 443 13.84 -5.68 -8.50
C ASP A 443 14.02 -5.69 -10.03
N ALA A 444 12.98 -6.05 -10.79
CA ALA A 444 13.03 -6.07 -12.25
C ALA A 444 13.23 -4.67 -12.86
N GLY A 445 12.60 -3.63 -12.28
CA GLY A 445 12.76 -2.25 -12.72
C GLY A 445 14.17 -1.72 -12.44
N ILE A 446 14.70 -1.97 -11.25
CA ILE A 446 16.06 -1.57 -10.87
C ILE A 446 17.09 -2.21 -11.80
N ARG A 447 16.98 -3.51 -12.10
CA ARG A 447 17.88 -4.19 -13.06
C ARG A 447 17.77 -3.58 -14.46
N THR A 448 16.57 -3.23 -14.89
CA THR A 448 16.36 -2.57 -16.20
C THR A 448 17.10 -1.22 -16.27
N ILE A 449 17.07 -0.44 -15.18
CA ILE A 449 17.82 0.82 -15.07
C ILE A 449 19.34 0.59 -15.04
N GLU A 450 19.80 -0.40 -14.28
CA GLU A 450 21.23 -0.76 -14.20
C GLU A 450 21.79 -1.20 -15.57
N GLU A 451 21.00 -1.93 -16.36
CA GLU A 451 21.40 -2.48 -17.67
C GLU A 451 21.28 -1.48 -18.82
N LYS A 452 20.21 -0.66 -18.84
CA LYS A 452 19.82 0.16 -20.02
C LYS A 452 19.85 1.67 -19.76
N GLY A 453 20.17 2.09 -18.53
CA GLY A 453 20.13 3.49 -18.11
C GLY A 453 18.76 3.95 -17.69
N VAL A 454 18.60 5.27 -17.47
CA VAL A 454 17.39 5.88 -16.93
C VAL A 454 16.25 5.94 -17.96
N PHE A 455 15.01 5.92 -17.50
CA PHE A 455 13.83 6.16 -18.32
C PHE A 455 13.80 7.61 -18.84
N GLU A 456 13.35 7.82 -20.05
CA GLU A 456 13.09 9.14 -20.61
C GLU A 456 11.57 9.40 -20.63
N LEU A 457 11.17 10.51 -20.03
CA LEU A 457 9.79 11.02 -20.04
C LEU A 457 9.79 12.35 -20.77
N SER A 458 9.06 12.46 -21.87
CA SER A 458 8.93 13.71 -22.63
C SER A 458 7.50 14.21 -22.66
N GLY A 459 7.33 15.54 -22.68
CA GLY A 459 6.01 16.17 -22.71
C GLY A 459 6.07 17.69 -22.65
N ASP A 460 4.90 18.31 -22.55
CA ASP A 460 4.78 19.77 -22.49
C ASP A 460 5.57 20.33 -21.29
N ALA A 461 6.31 21.42 -21.52
CA ALA A 461 7.08 22.10 -20.47
C ALA A 461 6.20 22.50 -19.27
N THR A 462 4.91 22.79 -19.50
CA THR A 462 3.91 23.12 -18.46
C THR A 462 3.47 21.90 -17.63
N ILE A 463 3.87 20.69 -18.01
CA ILE A 463 3.67 19.45 -17.26
C ILE A 463 5.00 19.00 -16.65
N MET A 464 6.07 19.01 -17.46
CA MET A 464 7.38 18.52 -17.04
C MET A 464 7.97 19.34 -15.87
N ARG A 465 7.77 20.67 -15.85
CA ARG A 465 8.26 21.51 -14.76
C ARG A 465 7.57 21.24 -13.42
N PRO A 466 6.22 21.24 -13.31
CA PRO A 466 5.53 20.86 -12.07
C PRO A 466 5.86 19.44 -11.61
N LEU A 467 6.06 18.51 -12.56
CA LEU A 467 6.47 17.13 -12.27
C LEU A 467 7.86 17.07 -11.63
N ASP A 468 8.83 17.81 -12.20
CA ASP A 468 10.19 17.89 -11.67
C ASP A 468 10.21 18.52 -10.27
N GLU A 469 9.50 19.63 -10.09
CA GLU A 469 9.35 20.31 -8.79
C GLU A 469 8.76 19.37 -7.72
N LEU A 470 7.73 18.59 -8.07
CA LEU A 470 7.12 17.64 -7.16
C LEU A 470 8.07 16.51 -6.79
N LEU A 471 8.71 15.86 -7.76
CA LEU A 471 9.64 14.75 -7.54
C LEU A 471 10.86 15.20 -6.74
N THR A 472 11.42 16.38 -7.04
CA THR A 472 12.50 16.99 -6.27
C THR A 472 12.09 17.20 -4.81
N SER A 473 10.86 17.69 -4.58
CA SER A 473 10.35 17.90 -3.22
C SER A 473 10.22 16.60 -2.42
N PHE A 474 9.91 15.47 -3.06
CA PHE A 474 9.87 14.17 -2.38
C PHE A 474 11.25 13.70 -1.93
N VAL A 475 12.26 13.98 -2.74
CA VAL A 475 13.67 13.68 -2.38
C VAL A 475 14.13 14.55 -1.20
N GLU A 476 13.91 15.86 -1.28
CA GLU A 476 14.26 16.82 -0.22
C GLU A 476 13.60 16.48 1.11
N GLN A 477 12.34 16.05 1.08
CA GLN A 477 11.58 15.66 2.27
C GLN A 477 11.85 14.22 2.71
N ARG A 478 12.79 13.51 2.06
CA ARG A 478 13.12 12.09 2.35
C ARG A 478 11.90 11.15 2.30
N ARG A 479 10.94 11.46 1.40
CA ARG A 479 9.74 10.64 1.18
C ARG A 479 9.99 9.49 0.21
N MET A 480 11.21 9.44 -0.32
CA MET A 480 11.72 8.32 -1.10
C MET A 480 12.92 7.78 -0.34
N LYS A 481 12.85 6.54 0.12
CA LYS A 481 14.00 5.88 0.70
C LYS A 481 14.98 5.53 -0.41
N LEU A 482 16.21 5.99 -0.24
CA LEU A 482 17.27 5.86 -1.22
C LEU A 482 18.27 4.83 -0.74
N PRO A 483 18.77 3.94 -1.62
CA PRO A 483 19.78 2.95 -1.24
C PRO A 483 21.14 3.59 -0.92
N THR A 484 21.33 4.88 -1.25
CA THR A 484 22.57 5.63 -1.02
C THR A 484 22.28 7.03 -0.49
N THR A 485 23.28 7.72 0.03
CA THR A 485 23.18 9.13 0.49
C THR A 485 22.93 10.12 -0.66
N THR A 486 23.16 9.69 -1.91
CA THR A 486 22.97 10.51 -3.11
C THR A 486 21.86 9.90 -3.95
N TYR A 487 20.85 10.70 -4.28
CA TYR A 487 19.79 10.29 -5.17
C TYR A 487 20.25 10.32 -6.63
N ASN A 488 20.24 9.16 -7.26
CA ASN A 488 20.37 9.02 -8.70
C ASN A 488 18.99 8.71 -9.28
N PRO A 489 18.31 9.67 -9.93
CA PRO A 489 16.98 9.42 -10.49
C PRO A 489 17.02 8.31 -11.54
N CYS A 490 16.06 7.39 -11.45
CA CYS A 490 15.84 6.35 -12.47
C CYS A 490 15.16 6.90 -13.74
N TYR A 491 14.98 8.21 -13.83
CA TYR A 491 14.28 8.91 -14.92
C TYR A 491 15.03 10.19 -15.31
N ARG A 492 14.74 10.67 -16.53
CA ARG A 492 15.12 11.99 -17.07
C ARG A 492 13.89 12.64 -17.70
N LEU A 493 13.59 13.88 -17.31
CA LEU A 493 12.49 14.66 -17.87
C LEU A 493 12.97 15.49 -19.05
N ILE A 494 12.24 15.45 -20.14
CA ILE A 494 12.52 16.18 -21.37
C ILE A 494 11.33 17.11 -21.66
N ALA A 495 11.54 18.40 -21.47
CA ALA A 495 10.52 19.40 -21.78
C ALA A 495 10.49 19.71 -23.27
N GLU A 496 9.34 19.54 -23.90
CA GLU A 496 9.11 19.95 -25.29
C GLU A 496 8.50 21.35 -25.32
N ASN A 497 9.20 22.27 -25.96
CA ASN A 497 8.68 23.61 -26.23
C ASN A 497 7.80 23.54 -27.50
N ASN A 498 6.60 23.05 -27.36
CA ASN A 498 5.61 23.20 -28.42
C ASN A 498 5.20 24.69 -28.39
N GLY A 499 5.74 25.49 -29.32
CA GLY A 499 5.39 26.88 -29.49
C GLY A 499 3.86 27.07 -29.62
N PRO A 500 3.35 28.27 -29.37
CA PRO A 500 1.92 28.54 -29.47
C PRO A 500 1.43 28.18 -30.89
N ALA A 501 0.43 27.28 -30.96
CA ALA A 501 -0.31 27.00 -32.16
C ALA A 501 -1.46 27.99 -32.33
#